data_e732a4056348de08e66662e92e947450
#
_entry.id   e732a4056348de08e66662e92e947450
#
_cell.length_a   1.000
_cell.length_b   1.000
_cell.length_c   1.000
_cell.angle_alpha   90.00
_cell.angle_beta   90.00
_cell.angle_gamma   90.00
#
_symmetry.space_group_name_H-M   'P 1'
#
loop_
_entity.id
_entity.type
_entity.pdbx_description
1 polymer ?
#
loop_
_entity_poly.entity_id
_entity_poly.type
_entity_poly.pdbx_seq_one_letter_code
_entity_poly.pdbx_strand_id
1 'polypeptide(L)'
;MSQTLQNNIPWAEKYRPKILNDITQDDNIIKLFKNYTKTKNMSHLLLYGPPGTGKTSTIRALGRELFKEHFESRVIEFNASDDRGINAVREKITGEARKLSTETTSSDGTVIPAFKIIILDEADAMTDEAQDALRVIIEQYSGVTRFCFICNYISKITDAIKSRCSKIYFKKLTVECMIAKLNDIATCEQMELEKDILGSVIEVSNGDMRKAIVILQDLKYLYGYKKTLNKELNEMSMSELKLVSMVDLKNNIKPNITPKDICNIASFIDLKLATKIVKLALKANDICAINSQVKGVIALGYPVDNVLTQLNKALLHYPKLSDQQKAQIFKYTASIFYKIKECGNEYIQLLDYLSCVNGVAKGSEVYVG
;
A
#
# COMPACT_ATOMS: atom_id res chain seq x y z
N MET A 1 10.82 20.07 -20.21
CA MET A 1 9.97 20.23 -18.99
C MET A 1 10.85 20.84 -17.91
N SER A 2 10.50 22.03 -17.43
CA SER A 2 11.32 22.79 -16.46
C SER A 2 11.45 22.04 -15.12
N GLN A 3 12.59 22.18 -14.46
CA GLN A 3 12.90 21.56 -13.15
C GLN A 3 11.81 21.83 -12.09
N THR A 4 11.07 22.92 -12.20
CA THR A 4 9.95 23.26 -11.31
C THR A 4 8.75 22.31 -11.43
N LEU A 5 8.45 21.74 -12.59
CA LEU A 5 7.36 20.78 -12.78
C LEU A 5 7.72 19.38 -12.21
N GLN A 6 9.00 19.00 -12.19
CA GLN A 6 9.45 17.72 -11.62
C GLN A 6 9.37 17.68 -10.08
N ASN A 7 9.44 18.84 -9.42
CA ASN A 7 9.36 18.92 -7.96
C ASN A 7 7.95 18.70 -7.39
N ASN A 8 6.90 18.80 -8.21
CA ASN A 8 5.50 18.64 -7.77
C ASN A 8 4.93 17.23 -8.00
N ILE A 9 5.72 16.28 -8.54
CA ILE A 9 5.24 14.92 -8.76
C ILE A 9 5.33 14.14 -7.43
N PRO A 10 4.24 13.47 -6.98
CA PRO A 10 4.30 12.60 -5.81
C PRO A 10 5.42 11.56 -5.92
N TRP A 11 6.13 11.30 -4.84
CA TRP A 11 7.28 10.39 -4.87
C TRP A 11 6.92 8.98 -5.30
N ALA A 12 5.73 8.51 -4.99
CA ALA A 12 5.23 7.21 -5.44
C ALA A 12 5.25 7.07 -6.98
N GLU A 13 5.06 8.18 -7.72
CA GLU A 13 5.15 8.21 -9.18
C GLU A 13 6.56 8.63 -9.67
N LYS A 14 7.23 9.57 -9.00
CA LYS A 14 8.59 10.01 -9.32
C LYS A 14 9.59 8.85 -9.31
N TYR A 15 9.51 7.99 -8.28
CA TYR A 15 10.40 6.84 -8.06
C TYR A 15 9.83 5.52 -8.55
N ARG A 16 8.76 5.55 -9.34
CA ARG A 16 8.21 4.35 -9.97
C ARG A 16 9.24 3.74 -10.92
N PRO A 17 9.56 2.44 -10.81
CA PRO A 17 10.51 1.77 -11.70
C PRO A 17 10.16 1.98 -13.18
N LYS A 18 11.13 2.39 -13.98
CA LYS A 18 10.98 2.63 -15.43
C LYS A 18 11.55 1.51 -16.29
N ILE A 19 12.53 0.77 -15.75
CA ILE A 19 13.19 -0.36 -16.40
C ILE A 19 13.03 -1.62 -15.55
N LEU A 20 13.13 -2.79 -16.17
CA LEU A 20 12.97 -4.08 -15.46
C LEU A 20 14.04 -4.33 -14.41
N ASN A 21 15.24 -3.77 -14.59
CA ASN A 21 16.33 -3.91 -13.62
C ASN A 21 16.07 -3.18 -12.29
N ASP A 22 15.24 -2.14 -12.28
CA ASP A 22 14.92 -1.36 -11.08
C ASP A 22 13.80 -2.01 -10.25
N ILE A 23 13.23 -3.09 -10.76
CA ILE A 23 12.11 -3.77 -10.11
C ILE A 23 12.66 -4.70 -9.03
N THR A 24 12.19 -4.48 -7.83
CA THR A 24 12.53 -5.29 -6.67
C THR A 24 11.54 -6.43 -6.54
N GLN A 25 11.80 -7.56 -7.20
CA GLN A 25 10.97 -8.78 -7.15
C GLN A 25 11.85 -10.03 -7.28
N ASP A 26 11.22 -11.21 -7.21
CA ASP A 26 11.87 -12.52 -7.37
C ASP A 26 12.64 -12.56 -8.70
N ASP A 27 13.89 -13.01 -8.66
CA ASP A 27 14.79 -13.09 -9.81
C ASP A 27 14.17 -13.91 -10.98
N ASN A 28 13.36 -14.92 -10.68
CA ASN A 28 12.71 -15.73 -11.68
C ASN A 28 11.66 -14.93 -12.46
N ILE A 29 10.93 -14.05 -11.78
CA ILE A 29 9.97 -13.15 -12.41
C ILE A 29 10.71 -12.19 -13.33
N ILE A 30 11.78 -11.56 -12.84
CA ILE A 30 12.59 -10.63 -13.63
C ILE A 30 13.19 -11.33 -14.86
N LYS A 31 13.73 -12.56 -14.71
CA LYS A 31 14.24 -13.36 -15.81
C LYS A 31 13.17 -13.69 -16.85
N LEU A 32 11.94 -14.02 -16.40
CA LEU A 32 10.81 -14.28 -17.29
C LEU A 32 10.47 -13.03 -18.14
N PHE A 33 10.37 -11.87 -17.51
CA PHE A 33 10.08 -10.62 -18.22
C PHE A 33 11.21 -10.21 -19.17
N LYS A 34 12.49 -10.41 -18.76
CA LYS A 34 13.64 -10.24 -19.68
C LYS A 34 13.64 -11.21 -20.85
N ASN A 35 13.08 -12.41 -20.67
CA ASN A 35 12.93 -13.34 -21.78
C ASN A 35 11.86 -12.85 -22.77
N TYR A 36 10.76 -12.27 -22.31
CA TYR A 36 9.77 -11.64 -23.18
C TYR A 36 10.36 -10.49 -24.01
N THR A 37 11.24 -9.66 -23.43
CA THR A 37 11.93 -8.61 -24.19
C THR A 37 12.90 -9.18 -25.24
N LYS A 38 13.58 -10.29 -24.93
CA LYS A 38 14.50 -10.95 -25.87
C LYS A 38 13.76 -11.65 -27.02
N THR A 39 12.74 -12.43 -26.69
CA THR A 39 11.97 -13.21 -27.68
C THR A 39 10.97 -12.35 -28.45
N LYS A 40 10.68 -11.13 -27.96
CA LYS A 40 9.65 -10.22 -28.51
C LYS A 40 8.29 -10.89 -28.65
N ASN A 41 8.03 -11.86 -27.80
CA ASN A 41 6.77 -12.57 -27.72
C ASN A 41 6.37 -12.79 -26.28
N MET A 42 5.08 -12.65 -25.99
CA MET A 42 4.53 -12.89 -24.66
C MET A 42 3.13 -13.47 -24.77
N SER A 43 2.73 -14.24 -23.77
CA SER A 43 1.35 -14.70 -23.59
C SER A 43 0.49 -13.59 -22.96
N HIS A 44 -0.81 -13.82 -22.86
CA HIS A 44 -1.65 -13.05 -21.96
C HIS A 44 -1.19 -13.28 -20.52
N LEU A 45 -1.21 -12.22 -19.70
CA LEU A 45 -0.68 -12.26 -18.34
C LEU A 45 -1.80 -12.01 -17.32
N LEU A 46 -1.69 -12.69 -16.19
CA LEU A 46 -2.47 -12.40 -14.98
C LEU A 46 -1.49 -12.19 -13.83
N LEU A 47 -1.27 -10.91 -13.47
CA LEU A 47 -0.40 -10.51 -12.36
C LEU A 47 -1.24 -10.35 -11.10
N TYR A 48 -0.95 -11.13 -10.07
CA TYR A 48 -1.73 -11.09 -8.83
C TYR A 48 -0.83 -11.09 -7.60
N GLY A 49 -1.36 -10.56 -6.50
CA GLY A 49 -0.65 -10.48 -5.21
C GLY A 49 -0.94 -9.20 -4.45
N PRO A 50 -0.35 -9.01 -3.27
CA PRO A 50 -0.61 -7.87 -2.40
C PRO A 50 -0.39 -6.52 -3.07
N PRO A 51 -1.04 -5.43 -2.60
CA PRO A 51 -0.79 -4.09 -3.11
C PRO A 51 0.66 -3.65 -2.85
N GLY A 52 1.14 -2.68 -3.65
CA GLY A 52 2.48 -2.11 -3.48
C GLY A 52 3.65 -3.03 -3.85
N THR A 53 3.41 -4.19 -4.46
CA THR A 53 4.46 -5.16 -4.86
C THR A 53 5.04 -4.90 -6.25
N GLY A 54 4.59 -3.88 -6.98
CA GLY A 54 5.15 -3.48 -8.27
C GLY A 54 4.50 -4.12 -9.50
N LYS A 55 3.32 -4.78 -9.40
CA LYS A 55 2.63 -5.41 -10.53
C LYS A 55 2.49 -4.49 -11.74
N THR A 56 1.83 -3.35 -11.58
CA THR A 56 1.61 -2.36 -12.64
C THR A 56 2.92 -1.74 -13.13
N SER A 57 3.89 -1.50 -12.23
CA SER A 57 5.21 -0.98 -12.59
C SER A 57 5.98 -1.94 -13.49
N THR A 58 5.89 -3.25 -13.22
CA THR A 58 6.58 -4.29 -13.99
C THR A 58 6.08 -4.37 -15.42
N ILE A 59 4.76 -4.40 -15.63
CA ILE A 59 4.23 -4.47 -17.01
C ILE A 59 4.48 -3.18 -17.78
N ARG A 60 4.45 -2.01 -17.11
CA ARG A 60 4.83 -0.73 -17.74
C ARG A 60 6.31 -0.69 -18.11
N ALA A 61 7.21 -1.19 -17.26
CA ALA A 61 8.63 -1.29 -17.55
C ALA A 61 8.88 -2.25 -18.73
N LEU A 62 8.21 -3.42 -18.74
CA LEU A 62 8.25 -4.34 -19.87
C LEU A 62 7.80 -3.65 -21.18
N GLY A 63 6.67 -2.93 -21.14
CA GLY A 63 6.17 -2.20 -22.31
C GLY A 63 7.15 -1.15 -22.82
N ARG A 64 7.83 -0.41 -21.93
CA ARG A 64 8.86 0.57 -22.31
C ARG A 64 10.07 -0.10 -22.97
N GLU A 65 10.51 -1.24 -22.47
CA GLU A 65 11.62 -1.99 -23.08
C GLU A 65 11.25 -2.63 -24.41
N LEU A 66 10.01 -3.13 -24.55
CA LEU A 66 9.52 -3.75 -25.79
C LEU A 66 9.26 -2.74 -26.91
N PHE A 67 8.60 -1.62 -26.56
CA PHE A 67 8.06 -0.69 -27.56
C PHE A 67 8.83 0.65 -27.65
N LYS A 68 9.74 0.92 -26.71
CA LYS A 68 10.59 2.12 -26.70
C LYS A 68 9.79 3.42 -26.97
N GLU A 69 10.04 4.07 -28.11
CA GLU A 69 9.40 5.33 -28.53
C GLU A 69 7.89 5.19 -28.76
N HIS A 70 7.44 3.97 -29.10
CA HIS A 70 6.03 3.67 -29.38
C HIS A 70 5.25 3.23 -28.12
N PHE A 71 5.82 3.36 -26.92
CA PHE A 71 5.19 2.94 -25.69
C PHE A 71 3.76 3.47 -25.52
N GLU A 72 3.55 4.76 -25.65
CA GLU A 72 2.25 5.43 -25.45
C GLU A 72 1.18 4.96 -26.46
N SER A 73 1.59 4.56 -27.67
CA SER A 73 0.68 4.07 -28.72
C SER A 73 0.43 2.56 -28.63
N ARG A 74 1.31 1.81 -27.97
CA ARG A 74 1.30 0.35 -27.91
C ARG A 74 0.86 -0.22 -26.56
N VAL A 75 0.93 0.57 -25.50
CA VAL A 75 0.54 0.15 -24.16
C VAL A 75 -0.63 1.02 -23.72
N ILE A 76 -1.80 0.41 -23.62
CA ILE A 76 -3.04 1.08 -23.24
C ILE A 76 -3.47 0.54 -21.89
N GLU A 77 -3.73 1.41 -20.94
CA GLU A 77 -4.11 1.06 -19.58
C GLU A 77 -5.56 1.48 -19.31
N PHE A 78 -6.35 0.54 -18.84
CA PHE A 78 -7.69 0.76 -18.36
C PHE A 78 -7.75 0.41 -16.88
N ASN A 79 -8.37 1.27 -16.08
CA ASN A 79 -8.73 0.91 -14.72
C ASN A 79 -10.13 0.27 -14.75
N ALA A 80 -10.23 -0.98 -14.35
CA ALA A 80 -11.47 -1.73 -14.38
C ALA A 80 -12.51 -1.23 -13.37
N SER A 81 -12.09 -0.41 -12.40
CA SER A 81 -12.98 0.21 -11.40
C SER A 81 -13.63 1.53 -11.87
N ASP A 82 -13.06 2.22 -12.87
CA ASP A 82 -13.49 3.56 -13.26
C ASP A 82 -14.77 3.58 -14.12
N ASP A 83 -14.99 2.55 -14.89
CA ASP A 83 -16.13 2.49 -15.81
C ASP A 83 -17.31 1.73 -15.19
N ARG A 84 -18.32 2.46 -14.74
CA ARG A 84 -19.54 1.95 -14.09
C ARG A 84 -20.50 1.18 -15.04
N GLY A 85 -20.09 0.87 -16.27
CA GLY A 85 -20.94 0.15 -17.24
C GLY A 85 -20.15 -0.89 -18.03
N ILE A 86 -20.61 -2.15 -17.97
CA ILE A 86 -20.06 -3.29 -18.71
C ILE A 86 -19.89 -2.98 -20.20
N ASN A 87 -20.83 -2.27 -20.81
CA ASN A 87 -20.84 -1.94 -22.22
C ASN A 87 -19.77 -0.90 -22.60
N ALA A 88 -19.55 0.13 -21.78
CA ALA A 88 -18.57 1.18 -22.06
C ALA A 88 -17.13 0.62 -22.03
N VAL A 89 -16.80 -0.20 -21.03
CA VAL A 89 -15.50 -0.89 -20.95
C VAL A 89 -15.33 -1.82 -22.14
N ARG A 90 -16.34 -2.61 -22.45
CA ARG A 90 -16.32 -3.55 -23.58
C ARG A 90 -16.09 -2.86 -24.93
N GLU A 91 -16.81 -1.76 -25.19
CA GLU A 91 -16.66 -1.03 -26.45
C GLU A 91 -15.31 -0.39 -26.59
N LYS A 92 -14.81 0.28 -25.54
CA LYS A 92 -13.46 0.89 -25.53
C LYS A 92 -12.37 -0.15 -25.72
N ILE A 93 -12.40 -1.24 -24.94
CA ILE A 93 -11.40 -2.32 -25.04
C ILE A 93 -11.46 -2.98 -26.42
N THR A 94 -12.66 -3.27 -26.94
CA THR A 94 -12.82 -3.85 -28.28
C THR A 94 -12.30 -2.91 -29.36
N GLY A 95 -12.62 -1.61 -29.27
CA GLY A 95 -12.14 -0.59 -30.17
C GLY A 95 -10.63 -0.52 -30.22
N GLU A 96 -9.97 -0.57 -29.06
CA GLU A 96 -8.51 -0.58 -28.98
C GLU A 96 -7.91 -1.94 -29.37
N ALA A 97 -8.51 -3.06 -28.97
CA ALA A 97 -8.02 -4.40 -29.30
C ALA A 97 -8.03 -4.67 -30.82
N ARG A 98 -9.00 -4.11 -31.54
CA ARG A 98 -9.17 -4.28 -32.99
C ARG A 98 -8.13 -3.52 -33.81
N LYS A 99 -7.57 -2.43 -33.30
CA LYS A 99 -6.59 -1.64 -34.04
C LYS A 99 -5.34 -2.46 -34.35
N LEU A 100 -5.05 -2.67 -35.61
CA LEU A 100 -3.85 -3.38 -36.05
C LEU A 100 -2.60 -2.59 -35.71
N SER A 101 -1.55 -3.32 -35.42
CA SER A 101 -0.21 -2.79 -35.18
C SER A 101 0.77 -3.50 -36.13
N THR A 102 1.53 -2.75 -36.87
CA THR A 102 2.56 -3.30 -37.81
C THR A 102 3.90 -3.38 -37.08
N GLU A 103 4.76 -4.29 -37.53
CA GLU A 103 6.16 -4.25 -37.11
C GLU A 103 6.78 -2.94 -37.53
N THR A 104 7.50 -2.32 -36.61
CA THR A 104 8.22 -1.08 -36.85
C THR A 104 9.64 -1.21 -36.34
N THR A 105 10.55 -0.43 -36.88
CA THR A 105 11.94 -0.40 -36.37
C THR A 105 12.12 0.88 -35.56
N SER A 106 12.66 0.73 -34.35
CA SER A 106 13.03 1.88 -33.51
C SER A 106 14.20 2.65 -34.12
N SER A 107 14.42 3.88 -33.70
CA SER A 107 15.59 4.69 -34.04
C SER A 107 16.93 3.96 -33.79
N ASP A 108 16.98 3.05 -32.82
CA ASP A 108 18.15 2.22 -32.51
C ASP A 108 18.28 0.94 -33.39
N GLY A 109 17.49 0.81 -34.43
CA GLY A 109 17.50 -0.39 -35.30
C GLY A 109 16.87 -1.64 -34.70
N THR A 110 16.29 -1.58 -33.52
CA THR A 110 15.60 -2.74 -32.90
C THR A 110 14.20 -2.89 -33.46
N VAL A 111 13.86 -4.13 -33.86
CA VAL A 111 12.51 -4.48 -34.33
C VAL A 111 11.53 -4.42 -33.16
N ILE A 112 10.44 -3.70 -33.33
CA ILE A 112 9.32 -3.58 -32.39
C ILE A 112 8.24 -4.59 -32.84
N PRO A 113 7.75 -5.45 -31.92
CA PRO A 113 6.77 -6.49 -32.29
C PRO A 113 5.44 -5.91 -32.76
N ALA A 114 4.74 -6.64 -33.64
CA ALA A 114 3.47 -6.25 -34.25
C ALA A 114 2.24 -6.43 -33.36
N PHE A 115 2.42 -6.45 -32.06
CA PHE A 115 1.30 -6.49 -31.09
C PHE A 115 1.30 -5.27 -30.17
N LYS A 116 0.21 -5.08 -29.47
CA LYS A 116 0.08 -4.11 -28.39
C LYS A 116 -0.28 -4.81 -27.06
N ILE A 117 -0.11 -4.09 -25.96
CA ILE A 117 -0.48 -4.55 -24.64
C ILE A 117 -1.66 -3.72 -24.12
N ILE A 118 -2.73 -4.39 -23.73
CA ILE A 118 -3.84 -3.79 -23.00
C ILE A 118 -3.71 -4.24 -21.55
N ILE A 119 -3.52 -3.28 -20.66
CA ILE A 119 -3.44 -3.47 -19.22
C ILE A 119 -4.81 -3.18 -18.63
N LEU A 120 -5.32 -4.13 -17.84
CA LEU A 120 -6.57 -4.02 -17.09
C LEU A 120 -6.20 -4.06 -15.61
N ASP A 121 -6.04 -2.88 -15.01
CA ASP A 121 -5.72 -2.77 -13.57
C ASP A 121 -7.01 -2.88 -12.75
N GLU A 122 -6.87 -3.37 -11.50
CA GLU A 122 -8.01 -3.65 -10.59
C GLU A 122 -9.06 -4.60 -11.18
N ALA A 123 -8.62 -5.59 -11.96
CA ALA A 123 -9.52 -6.53 -12.65
C ALA A 123 -10.44 -7.32 -11.68
N ASP A 124 -10.08 -7.41 -10.40
CA ASP A 124 -10.90 -8.00 -9.32
C ASP A 124 -12.09 -7.11 -8.88
N ALA A 125 -12.21 -5.89 -9.41
CA ALA A 125 -13.38 -5.04 -9.23
C ALA A 125 -14.44 -5.26 -10.33
N MET A 126 -14.12 -5.99 -11.41
CA MET A 126 -15.05 -6.29 -12.50
C MET A 126 -16.08 -7.33 -12.09
N THR A 127 -17.30 -7.18 -12.61
CA THR A 127 -18.33 -8.22 -12.49
C THR A 127 -18.00 -9.47 -13.32
N ASP A 128 -18.54 -10.62 -12.94
CA ASP A 128 -18.33 -11.88 -13.67
C ASP A 128 -18.79 -11.79 -15.13
N GLU A 129 -19.91 -11.09 -15.39
CA GLU A 129 -20.42 -10.85 -16.73
C GLU A 129 -19.46 -10.03 -17.60
N ALA A 130 -18.79 -9.02 -17.01
CA ALA A 130 -17.77 -8.23 -17.71
C ALA A 130 -16.53 -9.07 -18.03
N GLN A 131 -16.13 -9.93 -17.11
CA GLN A 131 -15.02 -10.86 -17.31
C GLN A 131 -15.34 -11.90 -18.40
N ASP A 132 -16.56 -12.41 -18.46
CA ASP A 132 -16.99 -13.35 -19.51
C ASP A 132 -17.05 -12.68 -20.90
N ALA A 133 -17.45 -11.42 -20.97
CA ALA A 133 -17.40 -10.66 -22.22
C ALA A 133 -15.96 -10.47 -22.70
N LEU A 134 -15.01 -10.22 -21.78
CA LEU A 134 -13.59 -10.09 -22.10
C LEU A 134 -12.98 -11.40 -22.61
N ARG A 135 -13.47 -12.56 -22.16
CA ARG A 135 -13.04 -13.86 -22.69
C ARG A 135 -13.14 -13.91 -24.20
N VAL A 136 -14.28 -13.48 -24.76
CA VAL A 136 -14.52 -13.47 -26.21
C VAL A 136 -13.54 -12.54 -26.93
N ILE A 137 -13.27 -11.36 -26.35
CA ILE A 137 -12.36 -10.36 -26.90
C ILE A 137 -10.91 -10.90 -26.91
N ILE A 138 -10.50 -11.57 -25.83
CA ILE A 138 -9.17 -12.20 -25.74
C ILE A 138 -8.98 -13.21 -26.86
N GLU A 139 -9.94 -14.10 -27.08
CA GLU A 139 -9.88 -15.12 -28.13
C GLU A 139 -9.83 -14.50 -29.52
N GLN A 140 -10.68 -13.51 -29.77
CA GLN A 140 -10.80 -12.87 -31.08
C GLN A 140 -9.54 -12.07 -31.48
N TYR A 141 -8.90 -11.38 -30.53
CA TYR A 141 -7.80 -10.46 -30.83
C TYR A 141 -6.43 -10.94 -30.32
N SER A 142 -6.30 -12.23 -29.97
CA SER A 142 -5.05 -12.82 -29.47
C SER A 142 -3.87 -12.69 -30.45
N GLY A 143 -4.11 -12.58 -31.76
CA GLY A 143 -3.08 -12.39 -32.76
C GLY A 143 -2.37 -11.04 -32.69
N VAL A 144 -3.08 -9.98 -32.36
CA VAL A 144 -2.61 -8.59 -32.44
C VAL A 144 -2.53 -7.87 -31.10
N THR A 145 -3.12 -8.44 -30.04
CA THR A 145 -3.19 -7.81 -28.72
C THR A 145 -2.85 -8.81 -27.63
N ARG A 146 -2.04 -8.37 -26.67
CA ARG A 146 -1.75 -9.09 -25.44
C ARG A 146 -2.47 -8.40 -24.27
N PHE A 147 -3.22 -9.18 -23.54
CA PHE A 147 -3.93 -8.69 -22.36
C PHE A 147 -3.11 -8.97 -21.10
N CYS A 148 -3.04 -7.98 -20.22
CA CYS A 148 -2.42 -8.10 -18.92
C CYS A 148 -3.42 -7.69 -17.84
N PHE A 149 -3.94 -8.67 -17.13
CA PHE A 149 -4.83 -8.47 -15.99
C PHE A 149 -4.01 -8.28 -14.73
N ILE A 150 -4.36 -7.28 -13.94
CA ILE A 150 -3.73 -7.01 -12.65
C ILE A 150 -4.82 -7.05 -11.59
N CYS A 151 -4.61 -7.85 -10.55
CA CYS A 151 -5.55 -7.96 -9.44
C CYS A 151 -4.82 -8.17 -8.11
N ASN A 152 -5.51 -7.92 -7.01
CA ASN A 152 -5.02 -8.25 -5.69
C ASN A 152 -5.48 -9.66 -5.27
N TYR A 153 -6.70 -10.04 -5.62
CA TYR A 153 -7.33 -11.30 -5.25
C TYR A 153 -7.66 -12.14 -6.47
N ILE A 154 -6.85 -13.19 -6.71
CA ILE A 154 -7.07 -14.11 -7.84
C ILE A 154 -8.40 -14.87 -7.75
N SER A 155 -8.96 -15.03 -6.53
CA SER A 155 -10.26 -15.69 -6.32
C SER A 155 -11.42 -14.97 -7.00
N LYS A 156 -11.32 -13.66 -7.21
CA LYS A 156 -12.33 -12.84 -7.87
C LYS A 156 -12.23 -12.85 -9.40
N ILE A 157 -11.24 -13.51 -9.97
CA ILE A 157 -11.09 -13.66 -11.42
C ILE A 157 -11.71 -14.98 -11.84
N THR A 158 -12.52 -14.97 -12.92
CA THR A 158 -13.17 -16.16 -13.45
C THR A 158 -12.18 -17.17 -14.01
N ASP A 159 -12.52 -18.45 -13.98
CA ASP A 159 -11.65 -19.51 -14.50
C ASP A 159 -11.48 -19.41 -16.02
N ALA A 160 -12.45 -18.81 -16.70
CA ALA A 160 -12.40 -18.51 -18.13
C ALA A 160 -11.20 -17.61 -18.49
N ILE A 161 -10.90 -16.58 -17.70
CA ILE A 161 -9.72 -15.72 -17.88
C ILE A 161 -8.46 -16.43 -17.38
N LYS A 162 -8.52 -17.06 -16.20
CA LYS A 162 -7.36 -17.76 -15.60
C LYS A 162 -6.74 -18.82 -16.51
N SER A 163 -7.57 -19.54 -17.29
CA SER A 163 -7.10 -20.61 -18.18
C SER A 163 -6.37 -20.10 -19.43
N ARG A 164 -6.58 -18.83 -19.79
CA ARG A 164 -6.02 -18.20 -20.99
C ARG A 164 -4.79 -17.33 -20.69
N CYS A 165 -4.49 -17.11 -19.42
CA CYS A 165 -3.41 -16.23 -18.99
C CYS A 165 -2.29 -17.00 -18.25
N SER A 166 -1.05 -16.59 -18.48
CA SER A 166 0.06 -16.99 -17.63
C SER A 166 -0.05 -16.29 -16.28
N LYS A 167 -0.18 -17.07 -15.20
CA LYS A 167 -0.39 -16.57 -13.85
C LYS A 167 0.97 -16.28 -13.20
N ILE A 168 1.18 -15.06 -12.75
CA ILE A 168 2.43 -14.63 -12.11
C ILE A 168 2.08 -14.04 -10.74
N TYR A 169 2.55 -14.69 -9.70
CA TYR A 169 2.34 -14.26 -8.32
C TYR A 169 3.44 -13.30 -7.87
N PHE A 170 3.06 -12.10 -7.48
CA PHE A 170 3.93 -11.09 -6.88
C PHE A 170 3.90 -11.23 -5.36
N LYS A 171 4.99 -11.73 -4.80
CA LYS A 171 5.16 -11.86 -3.34
C LYS A 171 5.35 -10.50 -2.70
N LYS A 172 5.08 -10.41 -1.39
CA LYS A 172 5.52 -9.25 -0.60
C LYS A 172 7.01 -9.09 -0.72
N LEU A 173 7.47 -7.84 -0.79
CA LEU A 173 8.89 -7.52 -0.80
C LEU A 173 9.52 -7.89 0.54
N THR A 174 10.78 -8.32 0.52
CA THR A 174 11.54 -8.56 1.76
C THR A 174 11.88 -7.22 2.42
N VAL A 175 12.05 -7.25 3.73
CA VAL A 175 12.36 -6.04 4.51
C VAL A 175 13.67 -5.42 4.04
N GLU A 176 14.67 -6.25 3.75
CA GLU A 176 16.00 -5.81 3.27
C GLU A 176 15.90 -5.07 1.93
N CYS A 177 15.14 -5.61 0.99
CA CYS A 177 14.91 -4.99 -0.31
C CYS A 177 14.17 -3.65 -0.18
N MET A 178 13.19 -3.57 0.73
CA MET A 178 12.46 -2.33 1.00
C MET A 178 13.38 -1.28 1.64
N ILE A 179 14.20 -1.66 2.62
CA ILE A 179 15.18 -0.76 3.26
C ILE A 179 16.14 -0.20 2.21
N ALA A 180 16.71 -1.06 1.35
CA ALA A 180 17.63 -0.62 0.30
C ALA A 180 16.96 0.43 -0.61
N LYS A 181 15.76 0.15 -1.11
CA LYS A 181 15.04 1.07 -2.00
C LYS A 181 14.65 2.39 -1.32
N LEU A 182 14.17 2.34 -0.08
CA LEU A 182 13.83 3.54 0.69
C LEU A 182 15.07 4.38 1.00
N ASN A 183 16.20 3.72 1.30
CA ASN A 183 17.48 4.41 1.52
C ASN A 183 17.97 5.10 0.25
N ASP A 184 17.88 4.46 -0.92
CA ASP A 184 18.22 5.07 -2.20
C ASP A 184 17.39 6.34 -2.45
N ILE A 185 16.06 6.26 -2.19
CA ILE A 185 15.17 7.42 -2.33
C ILE A 185 15.54 8.52 -1.32
N ALA A 186 15.78 8.16 -0.06
CA ALA A 186 16.20 9.11 0.98
C ALA A 186 17.50 9.84 0.59
N THR A 187 18.48 9.11 0.08
CA THR A 187 19.75 9.67 -0.39
C THR A 187 19.56 10.63 -1.56
N CYS A 188 18.74 10.24 -2.56
CA CYS A 188 18.40 11.11 -3.69
C CYS A 188 17.71 12.42 -3.23
N GLU A 189 16.95 12.35 -2.16
CA GLU A 189 16.21 13.48 -1.59
C GLU A 189 16.98 14.21 -0.47
N GLN A 190 18.27 13.88 -0.27
CA GLN A 190 19.13 14.50 0.74
C GLN A 190 18.60 14.36 2.17
N MET A 191 18.07 13.18 2.50
CA MET A 191 17.65 12.80 3.84
C MET A 191 18.63 11.79 4.42
N GLU A 192 19.20 12.09 5.57
CA GLU A 192 19.98 11.14 6.36
C GLU A 192 19.05 10.48 7.37
N LEU A 193 18.73 9.21 7.14
CA LEU A 193 17.85 8.44 8.00
C LEU A 193 18.57 7.21 8.55
N GLU A 194 18.36 6.95 9.82
CA GLU A 194 18.83 5.73 10.46
C GLU A 194 18.03 4.51 9.96
N LYS A 195 18.67 3.33 9.94
CA LYS A 195 18.02 2.08 9.50
C LYS A 195 16.79 1.73 10.35
N ASP A 196 16.81 2.07 11.63
CA ASP A 196 15.70 1.83 12.56
C ASP A 196 14.45 2.66 12.19
N ILE A 197 14.65 3.87 11.68
CA ILE A 197 13.58 4.72 11.15
C ILE A 197 12.95 4.08 9.91
N LEU A 198 13.79 3.62 8.97
CA LEU A 198 13.31 2.92 7.77
C LEU A 198 12.58 1.61 8.13
N GLY A 199 13.08 0.87 9.11
CA GLY A 199 12.40 -0.31 9.66
C GLY A 199 11.00 0.02 10.19
N SER A 200 10.86 1.10 10.94
CA SER A 200 9.57 1.56 11.46
C SER A 200 8.61 1.99 10.35
N VAL A 201 9.09 2.64 9.28
CA VAL A 201 8.29 2.98 8.09
C VAL A 201 7.75 1.73 7.42
N ILE A 202 8.57 0.68 7.28
CA ILE A 202 8.16 -0.59 6.66
C ILE A 202 7.12 -1.30 7.52
N GLU A 203 7.31 -1.32 8.83
CA GLU A 203 6.35 -1.94 9.75
C GLU A 203 4.96 -1.29 9.65
N VAL A 204 4.91 0.04 9.65
CA VAL A 204 3.67 0.81 9.58
C VAL A 204 3.01 0.70 8.20
N SER A 205 3.80 0.60 7.11
CA SER A 205 3.29 0.37 5.75
C SER A 205 2.80 -1.06 5.50
N ASN A 206 2.98 -2.00 6.43
CA ASN A 206 2.66 -3.44 6.28
C ASN A 206 3.31 -4.10 5.05
N GLY A 207 4.47 -3.60 4.62
CA GLY A 207 5.19 -4.11 3.45
C GLY A 207 4.65 -3.60 2.10
N ASP A 208 3.81 -2.57 2.11
CA ASP A 208 3.38 -1.86 0.90
C ASP A 208 4.39 -0.75 0.57
N MET A 209 5.16 -0.93 -0.51
CA MET A 209 6.19 0.04 -0.93
C MET A 209 5.59 1.40 -1.31
N ARG A 210 4.39 1.46 -1.90
CA ARG A 210 3.73 2.72 -2.26
C ARG A 210 3.43 3.55 -1.02
N LYS A 211 2.85 2.92 0.02
CA LYS A 211 2.60 3.56 1.32
C LYS A 211 3.90 3.97 1.99
N ALA A 212 4.93 3.12 1.96
CA ALA A 212 6.22 3.43 2.55
C ALA A 212 6.87 4.68 1.93
N ILE A 213 6.80 4.82 0.60
CA ILE A 213 7.32 6.01 -0.11
C ILE A 213 6.51 7.27 0.22
N VAL A 214 5.17 7.17 0.36
CA VAL A 214 4.34 8.31 0.77
C VAL A 214 4.72 8.76 2.19
N ILE A 215 4.81 7.82 3.14
CA ILE A 215 5.26 8.14 4.51
C ILE A 215 6.65 8.79 4.50
N LEU A 216 7.57 8.29 3.67
CA LEU A 216 8.90 8.88 3.54
C LEU A 216 8.87 10.31 3.00
N GLN A 217 7.98 10.60 2.06
CA GLN A 217 7.75 11.95 1.54
C GLN A 217 7.22 12.89 2.63
N ASP A 218 6.24 12.45 3.41
CA ASP A 218 5.67 13.22 4.50
C ASP A 218 6.71 13.48 5.62
N LEU A 219 7.58 12.49 5.89
CA LEU A 219 8.70 12.64 6.80
C LEU A 219 9.69 13.72 6.32
N LYS A 220 9.93 13.86 5.01
CA LYS A 220 10.79 14.93 4.49
C LYS A 220 10.20 16.30 4.77
N TYR A 221 8.90 16.47 4.56
CA TYR A 221 8.24 17.75 4.87
C TYR A 221 8.32 18.07 6.35
N LEU A 222 8.07 17.09 7.22
CA LEU A 222 8.21 17.26 8.66
C LEU A 222 9.65 17.59 9.07
N TYR A 223 10.65 16.92 8.49
CA TYR A 223 12.08 17.16 8.75
C TYR A 223 12.48 18.57 8.34
N GLY A 224 12.09 19.01 7.15
CA GLY A 224 12.31 20.37 6.65
C GLY A 224 11.71 21.41 7.58
N TYR A 225 10.44 21.22 7.99
CA TYR A 225 9.75 22.10 8.93
C TYR A 225 10.47 22.17 10.30
N LYS A 226 10.82 21.02 10.88
CA LYS A 226 11.56 20.96 12.16
C LYS A 226 12.91 21.69 12.07
N LYS A 227 13.63 21.52 10.95
CA LYS A 227 14.92 22.18 10.74
C LYS A 227 14.80 23.70 10.65
N THR A 228 13.80 24.19 9.92
CA THR A 228 13.50 25.64 9.80
C THR A 228 13.09 26.21 11.13
N LEU A 229 12.17 25.56 11.84
CA LEU A 229 11.68 26.02 13.14
C LEU A 229 12.82 26.06 14.20
N ASN A 230 13.69 25.05 14.21
CA ASN A 230 14.88 25.05 15.09
C ASN A 230 15.82 26.20 14.78
N LYS A 231 16.02 26.56 13.49
CA LYS A 231 16.82 27.72 13.10
C LYS A 231 16.22 29.01 13.61
N GLU A 232 14.93 29.24 13.36
CA GLU A 232 14.19 30.41 13.83
C GLU A 232 14.23 30.54 15.36
N LEU A 233 13.96 29.46 16.09
CA LEU A 233 14.01 29.43 17.55
C LEU A 233 15.43 29.68 18.13
N ASN A 234 16.48 29.33 17.38
CA ASN A 234 17.84 29.60 17.81
C ASN A 234 18.28 31.05 17.52
N GLU A 235 17.66 31.69 16.53
CA GLU A 235 17.88 33.11 16.17
C GLU A 235 17.07 34.07 17.07
N MET A 236 16.00 33.59 17.76
CA MET A 236 15.19 34.38 18.69
C MET A 236 15.93 34.68 20.00
N SER A 237 15.76 35.90 20.52
CA SER A 237 16.29 36.32 21.81
C SER A 237 15.58 35.64 22.99
N MET A 238 16.28 35.51 24.13
CA MET A 238 15.71 34.90 25.37
C MET A 238 14.51 35.66 25.92
N SER A 239 14.36 36.95 25.63
CA SER A 239 13.22 37.77 26.00
C SER A 239 11.96 37.44 25.18
N GLU A 240 12.13 37.17 23.88
CA GLU A 240 11.05 36.78 22.97
C GLU A 240 10.55 35.34 23.27
N LEU A 241 11.46 34.43 23.60
CA LEU A 241 11.14 33.04 23.97
C LEU A 241 10.30 32.93 25.28
N LYS A 242 10.45 33.87 26.21
CA LYS A 242 9.69 33.86 27.47
C LYS A 242 8.24 34.34 27.35
N LEU A 243 7.92 35.13 26.30
CA LEU A 243 6.57 35.69 26.10
C LEU A 243 5.53 34.67 25.63
N VAL A 244 5.93 33.49 25.11
CA VAL A 244 5.00 32.54 24.51
C VAL A 244 5.43 31.13 24.88
N SER A 245 5.42 30.65 26.07
CA SER A 245 5.68 29.20 26.37
C SER A 245 6.54 28.40 25.37
N MET A 246 7.36 29.11 24.57
CA MET A 246 8.17 28.54 23.49
C MET A 246 9.45 27.83 24.01
N VAL A 247 9.78 28.03 25.29
CA VAL A 247 10.90 27.30 25.94
C VAL A 247 10.62 25.80 25.95
N ASP A 248 9.35 25.41 26.20
CA ASP A 248 8.94 24.01 26.15
C ASP A 248 8.92 23.49 24.72
N LEU A 249 8.57 24.32 23.72
CA LEU A 249 8.67 23.98 22.31
C LEU A 249 10.14 23.77 21.88
N LYS A 250 11.06 24.65 22.27
CA LYS A 250 12.50 24.51 21.96
C LYS A 250 13.09 23.23 22.53
N ASN A 251 12.69 22.84 23.74
CA ASN A 251 13.17 21.62 24.41
C ASN A 251 12.54 20.34 23.80
N ASN A 252 11.37 20.43 23.18
CA ASN A 252 10.63 19.30 22.62
C ASN A 252 10.86 19.07 21.12
N ILE A 253 11.33 20.08 20.38
CA ILE A 253 11.62 19.95 18.95
C ILE A 253 13.04 19.40 18.77
N LYS A 254 13.14 18.08 18.71
CA LYS A 254 14.37 17.42 18.28
C LYS A 254 14.49 17.54 16.77
N PRO A 255 15.67 17.90 16.22
CA PRO A 255 15.87 18.00 14.78
C PRO A 255 15.74 16.65 14.07
N ASN A 256 15.85 15.55 14.82
CA ASN A 256 15.82 14.20 14.29
C ASN A 256 14.39 13.65 14.25
N ILE A 257 14.10 12.87 13.20
CA ILE A 257 12.86 12.09 13.08
C ILE A 257 12.86 11.00 14.14
N THR A 258 11.73 10.80 14.78
CA THR A 258 11.55 9.76 15.79
C THR A 258 10.51 8.72 15.32
N PRO A 259 10.53 7.47 15.82
CA PRO A 259 9.49 6.49 15.52
C PRO A 259 8.07 6.97 15.85
N LYS A 260 7.92 7.88 16.83
CA LYS A 260 6.62 8.50 17.14
C LYS A 260 6.12 9.40 16.02
N ASP A 261 7.00 10.14 15.37
CA ASP A 261 6.64 10.99 14.23
C ASP A 261 6.07 10.13 13.09
N ILE A 262 6.66 8.95 12.87
CA ILE A 262 6.19 7.99 11.86
C ILE A 262 4.78 7.49 12.21
N CYS A 263 4.56 7.09 13.47
CA CYS A 263 3.25 6.66 13.93
C CYS A 263 2.19 7.75 13.76
N ASN A 264 2.52 9.00 14.08
CA ASN A 264 1.60 10.13 13.94
C ASN A 264 1.25 10.41 12.49
N ILE A 265 2.24 10.45 11.58
CA ILE A 265 2.02 10.65 10.14
C ILE A 265 1.15 9.53 9.55
N ALA A 266 1.43 8.30 9.93
CA ALA A 266 0.71 7.15 9.40
C ALA A 266 -0.63 6.88 10.11
N SER A 267 -1.03 7.73 11.06
CA SER A 267 -2.25 7.59 11.87
C SER A 267 -2.33 6.26 12.63
N PHE A 268 -1.19 5.79 13.15
CA PHE A 268 -1.10 4.63 14.03
C PHE A 268 -0.78 5.06 15.46
N ILE A 269 -1.34 4.36 16.43
CA ILE A 269 -0.94 4.54 17.84
C ILE A 269 0.38 3.82 18.11
N ASP A 270 1.22 4.40 18.96
CA ASP A 270 2.46 3.76 19.42
C ASP A 270 2.15 2.44 20.14
N LEU A 271 2.95 1.42 19.89
CA LEU A 271 2.80 0.09 20.53
C LEU A 271 2.86 0.19 22.08
N LYS A 272 3.63 1.14 22.60
CA LYS A 272 3.68 1.41 24.06
C LYS A 272 2.33 1.89 24.58
N LEU A 273 1.65 2.78 23.85
CA LEU A 273 0.32 3.26 24.20
C LEU A 273 -0.71 2.14 24.05
N ALA A 274 -0.66 1.36 22.97
CA ALA A 274 -1.50 0.20 22.77
C ALA A 274 -1.36 -0.82 23.93
N THR A 275 -0.13 -1.11 24.34
CA THR A 275 0.15 -2.01 25.48
C THR A 275 -0.41 -1.44 26.78
N LYS A 276 -0.36 -0.12 27.01
CA LYS A 276 -0.94 0.54 28.17
C LYS A 276 -2.46 0.39 28.18
N ILE A 277 -3.11 0.62 27.02
CA ILE A 277 -4.58 0.48 26.87
C ILE A 277 -4.99 -0.96 27.19
N VAL A 278 -4.32 -1.96 26.60
CA VAL A 278 -4.58 -3.37 26.88
C VAL A 278 -4.44 -3.70 28.36
N LYS A 279 -3.35 -3.25 29.01
CA LYS A 279 -3.14 -3.47 30.44
C LYS A 279 -4.25 -2.86 31.31
N LEU A 280 -4.73 -1.69 30.96
CA LEU A 280 -5.81 -1.02 31.69
C LEU A 280 -7.15 -1.74 31.44
N ALA A 281 -7.44 -2.14 30.21
CA ALA A 281 -8.64 -2.91 29.87
C ALA A 281 -8.71 -4.25 30.64
N LEU A 282 -7.59 -4.97 30.69
CA LEU A 282 -7.49 -6.25 31.43
C LEU A 282 -7.68 -6.09 32.95
N LYS A 283 -7.35 -4.92 33.51
CA LYS A 283 -7.48 -4.63 34.96
C LYS A 283 -8.80 -3.95 35.32
N ALA A 284 -9.60 -3.55 34.33
CA ALA A 284 -10.84 -2.83 34.58
C ALA A 284 -11.83 -3.70 35.41
N ASN A 285 -12.39 -3.11 36.46
CA ASN A 285 -13.36 -3.79 37.33
C ASN A 285 -14.80 -3.63 36.83
N ASP A 286 -15.07 -2.53 36.14
CA ASP A 286 -16.38 -2.20 35.59
C ASP A 286 -16.33 -1.61 34.18
N ILE A 287 -17.48 -1.52 33.54
CA ILE A 287 -17.63 -0.98 32.18
C ILE A 287 -17.38 0.53 32.13
N CYS A 288 -17.57 1.25 33.25
CA CYS A 288 -17.33 2.69 33.27
C CYS A 288 -15.84 3.02 33.11
N ALA A 289 -14.97 2.19 33.68
CA ALA A 289 -13.52 2.32 33.49
C ALA A 289 -13.11 2.06 32.05
N ILE A 290 -13.69 1.03 31.37
CA ILE A 290 -13.45 0.75 29.96
C ILE A 290 -13.97 1.89 29.10
N ASN A 291 -15.17 2.38 29.38
CA ASN A 291 -15.78 3.50 28.66
C ASN A 291 -14.93 4.78 28.73
N SER A 292 -14.37 5.09 29.89
CA SER A 292 -13.45 6.23 30.05
C SER A 292 -12.20 6.08 29.18
N GLN A 293 -11.65 4.85 29.07
CA GLN A 293 -10.51 4.58 28.19
C GLN A 293 -10.86 4.75 26.71
N VAL A 294 -12.02 4.21 26.28
CA VAL A 294 -12.51 4.36 24.90
C VAL A 294 -12.66 5.82 24.52
N LYS A 295 -13.27 6.63 25.39
CA LYS A 295 -13.37 8.10 25.19
C LYS A 295 -12.00 8.74 25.00
N GLY A 296 -11.03 8.35 25.81
CA GLY A 296 -9.65 8.84 25.71
C GLY A 296 -8.98 8.44 24.39
N VAL A 297 -9.20 7.21 23.90
CA VAL A 297 -8.64 6.72 22.63
C VAL A 297 -9.29 7.42 21.43
N ILE A 298 -10.61 7.55 21.41
CA ILE A 298 -11.35 8.25 20.34
C ILE A 298 -10.94 9.73 20.28
N ALA A 299 -10.74 10.37 21.43
CA ALA A 299 -10.29 11.77 21.48
C ALA A 299 -8.89 12.00 20.88
N LEU A 300 -8.08 10.96 20.69
CA LEU A 300 -6.81 11.04 19.98
C LEU A 300 -6.97 11.16 18.46
N GLY A 301 -8.16 10.87 17.92
CA GLY A 301 -8.48 11.04 16.49
C GLY A 301 -7.88 9.98 15.54
N TYR A 302 -7.36 8.86 16.06
CA TYR A 302 -6.86 7.78 15.21
C TYR A 302 -8.00 6.90 14.65
N PRO A 303 -7.93 6.44 13.39
CA PRO A 303 -8.87 5.47 12.83
C PRO A 303 -8.92 4.20 13.68
N VAL A 304 -10.13 3.74 13.99
CA VAL A 304 -10.31 2.61 14.95
C VAL A 304 -9.78 1.29 14.40
N ASP A 305 -9.77 1.07 13.09
CA ASP A 305 -9.15 -0.08 12.46
C ASP A 305 -7.62 -0.13 12.71
N ASN A 306 -6.94 1.02 12.63
CA ASN A 306 -5.52 1.13 12.98
C ASN A 306 -5.29 0.89 14.48
N VAL A 307 -6.16 1.44 15.32
CA VAL A 307 -6.13 1.21 16.77
C VAL A 307 -6.27 -0.27 17.09
N LEU A 308 -7.27 -0.95 16.54
CA LEU A 308 -7.51 -2.39 16.74
C LEU A 308 -6.31 -3.23 16.27
N THR A 309 -5.71 -2.86 15.14
CA THR A 309 -4.51 -3.55 14.61
C THR A 309 -3.36 -3.49 15.62
N GLN A 310 -3.12 -2.34 16.24
CA GLN A 310 -2.04 -2.19 17.22
C GLN A 310 -2.38 -2.84 18.57
N LEU A 311 -3.65 -2.79 19.00
CA LEU A 311 -4.11 -3.49 20.20
C LEU A 311 -3.93 -5.01 20.03
N ASN A 312 -4.25 -5.56 18.85
CA ASN A 312 -4.03 -6.99 18.56
C ASN A 312 -2.54 -7.36 18.58
N LYS A 313 -1.66 -6.53 18.03
CA LYS A 313 -0.21 -6.74 18.13
C LYS A 313 0.25 -6.75 19.59
N ALA A 314 -0.25 -5.82 20.41
CA ALA A 314 0.07 -5.75 21.82
C ALA A 314 -0.44 -6.99 22.59
N LEU A 315 -1.65 -7.48 22.27
CA LEU A 315 -2.23 -8.70 22.87
C LEU A 315 -1.46 -9.96 22.48
N LEU A 316 -1.00 -10.08 21.24
CA LEU A 316 -0.24 -11.23 20.76
C LEU A 316 0.99 -11.49 21.64
N HIS A 317 1.70 -10.41 22.00
CA HIS A 317 2.89 -10.48 22.84
C HIS A 317 2.62 -10.37 24.34
N TYR A 318 1.35 -10.36 24.78
CA TYR A 318 1.01 -10.22 26.18
C TYR A 318 1.15 -11.55 26.94
N PRO A 319 2.05 -11.64 27.95
CA PRO A 319 2.43 -12.94 28.53
C PRO A 319 1.39 -13.54 29.49
N LYS A 320 0.43 -12.75 29.99
CA LYS A 320 -0.54 -13.19 31.00
C LYS A 320 -1.81 -13.80 30.42
N LEU A 321 -1.99 -13.80 29.11
CA LEU A 321 -3.12 -14.43 28.42
C LEU A 321 -2.68 -15.77 27.86
N SER A 322 -3.50 -16.80 28.03
CA SER A 322 -3.30 -18.11 27.39
C SER A 322 -3.56 -18.02 25.88
N ASP A 323 -3.02 -18.95 25.11
CA ASP A 323 -3.21 -18.98 23.67
C ASP A 323 -4.69 -19.20 23.29
N GLN A 324 -5.45 -19.94 24.11
CA GLN A 324 -6.90 -20.10 23.94
C GLN A 324 -7.64 -18.75 24.12
N GLN A 325 -7.29 -17.98 25.15
CA GLN A 325 -7.86 -16.65 25.35
C GLN A 325 -7.52 -15.69 24.21
N LYS A 326 -6.27 -15.69 23.73
CA LYS A 326 -5.87 -14.90 22.56
C LYS A 326 -6.66 -15.32 21.32
N ALA A 327 -6.82 -16.61 21.07
CA ALA A 327 -7.59 -17.10 19.93
C ALA A 327 -9.06 -16.64 19.96
N GLN A 328 -9.71 -16.65 21.13
CA GLN A 328 -11.07 -16.15 21.32
C GLN A 328 -11.16 -14.65 21.00
N ILE A 329 -10.22 -13.84 21.53
CA ILE A 329 -10.18 -12.41 21.26
C ILE A 329 -9.98 -12.13 19.77
N PHE A 330 -9.04 -12.83 19.10
CA PHE A 330 -8.79 -12.63 17.67
C PHE A 330 -9.98 -13.07 16.79
N LYS A 331 -10.67 -14.13 17.15
CA LYS A 331 -11.91 -14.52 16.49
C LYS A 331 -12.96 -13.42 16.59
N TYR A 332 -13.13 -12.83 17.78
CA TYR A 332 -14.05 -11.73 17.99
C TYR A 332 -13.63 -10.46 17.23
N THR A 333 -12.33 -10.18 17.17
CA THR A 333 -11.79 -9.04 16.42
C THR A 333 -12.22 -9.07 14.94
N ALA A 334 -12.27 -10.25 14.33
CA ALA A 334 -12.71 -10.37 12.94
C ALA A 334 -14.16 -9.88 12.75
N SER A 335 -15.06 -10.20 13.69
CA SER A 335 -16.43 -9.69 13.71
C SER A 335 -16.48 -8.16 13.86
N ILE A 336 -15.66 -7.61 14.75
CA ILE A 336 -15.58 -6.15 14.95
C ILE A 336 -15.09 -5.44 13.66
N PHE A 337 -14.04 -5.95 13.01
CA PHE A 337 -13.56 -5.40 11.74
C PHE A 337 -14.64 -5.42 10.66
N TYR A 338 -15.42 -6.50 10.58
CA TYR A 338 -16.54 -6.58 9.66
C TYR A 338 -17.59 -5.50 9.96
N LYS A 339 -18.02 -5.37 11.22
CA LYS A 339 -19.00 -4.37 11.65
C LYS A 339 -18.55 -2.93 11.39
N ILE A 340 -17.25 -2.62 11.58
CA ILE A 340 -16.70 -1.29 11.26
C ILE A 340 -16.79 -0.99 9.76
N LYS A 341 -16.49 -1.99 8.91
CA LYS A 341 -16.60 -1.83 7.45
C LYS A 341 -18.02 -1.66 6.96
N GLU A 342 -18.99 -2.24 7.64
CA GLU A 342 -20.42 -2.08 7.40
C GLU A 342 -21.00 -0.78 8.03
N CYS A 343 -20.14 0.24 8.23
CA CYS A 343 -20.52 1.53 8.83
C CYS A 343 -21.00 1.47 10.28
N GLY A 344 -20.57 0.48 11.04
CA GLY A 344 -20.81 0.42 12.49
C GLY A 344 -20.18 1.59 13.24
N ASN A 345 -20.85 2.08 14.29
CA ASN A 345 -20.32 3.16 15.11
C ASN A 345 -18.98 2.76 15.78
N GLU A 346 -17.91 3.45 15.43
CA GLU A 346 -16.54 3.14 15.87
C GLU A 346 -16.37 3.14 17.38
N TYR A 347 -17.04 4.06 18.09
CA TYR A 347 -17.00 4.14 19.54
C TYR A 347 -17.60 2.89 20.20
N ILE A 348 -18.76 2.46 19.70
CA ILE A 348 -19.46 1.27 20.23
C ILE A 348 -18.62 0.02 19.95
N GLN A 349 -18.05 -0.10 18.74
CA GLN A 349 -17.23 -1.24 18.35
C GLN A 349 -15.95 -1.34 19.18
N LEU A 350 -15.29 -0.21 19.48
CA LEU A 350 -14.11 -0.20 20.33
C LEU A 350 -14.45 -0.50 21.80
N LEU A 351 -15.61 -0.03 22.29
CA LEU A 351 -16.09 -0.36 23.62
C LEU A 351 -16.39 -1.85 23.76
N ASP A 352 -17.06 -2.42 22.76
CA ASP A 352 -17.39 -3.85 22.69
C ASP A 352 -16.11 -4.70 22.67
N TYR A 353 -15.13 -4.32 21.83
CA TYR A 353 -13.84 -4.98 21.77
C TYR A 353 -13.09 -5.00 23.10
N LEU A 354 -12.93 -3.85 23.78
CA LEU A 354 -12.21 -3.78 25.05
C LEU A 354 -12.97 -4.49 26.18
N SER A 355 -14.31 -4.48 26.14
CA SER A 355 -15.15 -5.24 27.06
C SER A 355 -14.99 -6.76 26.86
N CYS A 356 -14.92 -7.20 25.61
CA CYS A 356 -14.61 -8.60 25.27
C CYS A 356 -13.22 -9.00 25.79
N VAL A 357 -12.19 -8.20 25.58
CA VAL A 357 -10.82 -8.46 26.09
C VAL A 357 -10.82 -8.61 27.62
N ASN A 358 -11.57 -7.77 28.34
CA ASN A 358 -11.71 -7.85 29.79
C ASN A 358 -12.46 -9.12 30.22
N GLY A 359 -13.57 -9.46 29.54
CA GLY A 359 -14.40 -10.62 29.85
C GLY A 359 -13.62 -11.94 29.66
N VAL A 360 -12.93 -12.09 28.52
CA VAL A 360 -12.11 -13.28 28.22
C VAL A 360 -10.99 -13.44 29.26
N ALA A 361 -10.36 -12.36 29.70
CA ALA A 361 -9.33 -12.43 30.73
C ALA A 361 -9.88 -12.89 32.09
N LYS A 362 -11.16 -12.60 32.37
CA LYS A 362 -11.88 -13.05 33.58
C LYS A 362 -12.51 -14.42 33.46
N GLY A 363 -12.35 -15.09 32.30
CA GLY A 363 -12.86 -16.45 32.05
C GLY A 363 -14.28 -16.51 31.47
N SER A 364 -14.81 -15.39 30.96
CA SER A 364 -16.08 -15.38 30.26
C SER A 364 -15.93 -15.96 28.85
N GLU A 365 -16.86 -16.82 28.42
CA GLU A 365 -16.95 -17.28 27.05
C GLU A 365 -17.53 -16.20 26.16
N VAL A 366 -16.93 -16.00 24.98
CA VAL A 366 -17.39 -15.01 24.00
C VAL A 366 -18.21 -15.72 22.94
N TYR A 367 -19.48 -15.39 22.88
CA TYR A 367 -20.35 -15.81 21.78
C TYR A 367 -20.16 -14.83 20.61
N VAL A 368 -19.70 -15.37 19.48
CA VAL A 368 -19.67 -14.63 18.20
C VAL A 368 -21.02 -14.91 17.55
N GLY A 369 -21.95 -13.94 17.65
CA GLY A 369 -23.22 -13.98 16.92
C GLY A 369 -23.02 -13.62 15.45
#